data_4d7524f9986b9713b6d72036be396633
#
_entry.id   4d7524f9986b9713b6d72036be396633
#
_cell.length_a   1.000
_cell.length_b   1.000
_cell.length_c   1.000
_cell.angle_alpha   90.00
_cell.angle_beta   90.00
_cell.angle_gamma   90.00
#
_symmetry.space_group_name_H-M   'P 1'
#
loop_
_entity.id
_entity.type
_entity.pdbx_description
1 polymer ?
#
loop_
_entity_poly.entity_id
_entity_poly.type
_entity_poly.pdbx_seq_one_letter_code
_entity_poly.pdbx_strand_id
1 'polypeptide(L)'
;MPIVTEPFSRVAVDIVGPILPRSAQGNRYVLTMIDFITGFPEAVPLKDIDSVFVAEALLHIFSGVGIPKEILSDRGTQFTSQLMKELHRLTGVYPLFTTPYHPMGNGRCERLHSTLKACLKKLCIDEPRDWDRYLIPTLFVHREIPSDRSGFSAFELLYGRQVRGLLAVLRDLWGDKALADENRTLYQYVIELQQKLQDCAEIVVKNTEISVQKYKTYFDLKSQDRQFSVFTW
;
A
#
# COMPACT_ATOMS: atom_id res chain seq x y z
N MET A 1 7.94 -14.42 -8.21
CA MET A 1 8.68 -13.30 -7.61
C MET A 1 9.21 -13.77 -6.27
N PRO A 2 10.43 -13.37 -5.86
CA PRO A 2 10.95 -13.71 -4.54
C PRO A 2 10.04 -13.19 -3.44
N ILE A 3 9.99 -13.94 -2.32
CA ILE A 3 9.17 -13.56 -1.16
C ILE A 3 9.85 -12.36 -0.52
N VAL A 4 9.07 -11.28 -0.36
CA VAL A 4 9.50 -10.06 0.33
C VAL A 4 9.26 -10.27 1.82
N THR A 5 10.24 -10.01 2.68
CA THR A 5 10.17 -10.28 4.12
C THR A 5 10.25 -9.02 4.98
N GLU A 6 10.66 -7.89 4.41
CA GLU A 6 10.81 -6.62 5.14
C GLU A 6 9.73 -5.63 4.73
N PRO A 7 9.03 -4.97 5.68
CA PRO A 7 8.13 -3.87 5.39
C PRO A 7 8.82 -2.78 4.57
N PHE A 8 8.08 -2.20 3.62
CA PHE A 8 8.57 -1.20 2.67
C PHE A 8 9.80 -1.57 1.83
N SER A 9 10.24 -2.83 1.84
CA SER A 9 11.28 -3.28 0.91
C SER A 9 10.80 -3.26 -0.54
N ARG A 10 9.54 -3.67 -0.77
CA ARG A 10 8.89 -3.59 -2.10
C ARG A 10 7.53 -2.92 -1.97
N VAL A 11 7.33 -1.89 -2.77
CA VAL A 11 6.07 -1.15 -2.84
C VAL A 11 5.50 -1.17 -4.26
N ALA A 12 4.17 -1.11 -4.36
CA ALA A 12 3.50 -0.85 -5.62
C ALA A 12 3.04 0.60 -5.63
N VAL A 13 3.22 1.28 -6.76
CA VAL A 13 2.76 2.65 -6.99
C VAL A 13 1.87 2.72 -8.22
N ASP A 14 0.87 3.60 -8.16
CA ASP A 14 -0.05 3.83 -9.25
C ASP A 14 -0.70 5.20 -9.11
N ILE A 15 -1.30 5.71 -10.21
CA ILE A 15 -1.98 7.01 -10.23
C ILE A 15 -3.44 6.84 -10.55
N VAL A 16 -4.27 7.40 -9.68
CA VAL A 16 -5.73 7.46 -9.84
C VAL A 16 -6.13 8.81 -10.40
N GLY A 17 -6.96 8.82 -11.41
CA GLY A 17 -7.51 10.05 -11.96
C GLY A 17 -7.71 10.01 -13.47
N PRO A 18 -8.13 11.13 -14.08
CA PRO A 18 -8.47 12.39 -13.41
C PRO A 18 -9.74 12.29 -12.55
N ILE A 19 -9.70 12.91 -11.36
CA ILE A 19 -10.85 13.04 -10.47
C ILE A 19 -11.56 14.35 -10.82
N LEU A 20 -12.87 14.27 -10.97
CA LEU A 20 -13.72 15.42 -11.28
C LEU A 20 -14.79 15.61 -10.20
N PRO A 21 -15.05 16.86 -9.81
CA PRO A 21 -14.36 18.10 -10.19
C PRO A 21 -12.94 18.17 -9.59
N ARG A 22 -12.11 19.10 -10.09
CA ARG A 22 -10.84 19.43 -9.44
C ARG A 22 -11.09 19.84 -8.01
N SER A 23 -10.18 19.48 -7.13
CA SER A 23 -10.25 19.93 -5.73
C SER A 23 -10.14 21.46 -5.63
N ALA A 24 -10.52 22.01 -4.47
CA ALA A 24 -10.33 23.42 -4.19
C ALA A 24 -8.85 23.87 -4.25
N GLN A 25 -7.93 22.94 -4.00
CA GLN A 25 -6.48 23.16 -4.12
C GLN A 25 -5.93 22.93 -5.55
N GLY A 26 -6.81 22.58 -6.50
CA GLY A 26 -6.46 22.36 -7.90
C GLY A 26 -6.00 20.94 -8.24
N ASN A 27 -6.08 20.00 -7.30
CA ASN A 27 -5.69 18.61 -7.51
C ASN A 27 -6.68 17.87 -8.43
N ARG A 28 -6.16 16.94 -9.24
CA ARG A 28 -6.94 16.12 -10.17
C ARG A 28 -6.61 14.64 -10.09
N TYR A 29 -5.46 14.30 -9.53
CA TYR A 29 -4.95 12.94 -9.48
C TYR A 29 -4.54 12.61 -8.04
N VAL A 30 -4.36 11.33 -7.77
CA VAL A 30 -3.81 10.82 -6.52
C VAL A 30 -2.72 9.82 -6.87
N LEU A 31 -1.48 10.07 -6.45
CA LEU A 31 -0.45 9.05 -6.40
C LEU A 31 -0.76 8.16 -5.20
N THR A 32 -0.83 6.86 -5.42
CA THR A 32 -1.00 5.87 -4.36
C THR A 32 0.22 4.99 -4.29
N MET A 33 0.60 4.61 -3.08
CA MET A 33 1.63 3.62 -2.82
C MET A 33 1.09 2.60 -1.81
N ILE A 34 1.43 1.33 -1.99
CA ILE A 34 1.05 0.27 -1.06
C ILE A 34 2.22 -0.68 -0.82
N ASP A 35 2.51 -0.96 0.43
CA ASP A 35 3.53 -1.95 0.77
C ASP A 35 3.06 -3.38 0.50
N PHE A 36 3.96 -4.20 -0.08
CA PHE A 36 3.63 -5.58 -0.45
C PHE A 36 3.42 -6.50 0.75
N ILE A 37 4.06 -6.25 1.87
CA ILE A 37 3.95 -7.10 3.06
C ILE A 37 2.78 -6.68 3.91
N THR A 38 2.83 -5.48 4.43
CA THR A 38 1.86 -4.99 5.42
C THR A 38 0.54 -4.56 4.79
N GLY A 39 0.56 -4.23 3.48
CA GLY A 39 -0.57 -3.58 2.82
C GLY A 39 -0.76 -2.12 3.27
N PHE A 40 0.25 -1.53 3.92
CA PHE A 40 0.17 -0.14 4.40
C PHE A 40 0.07 0.82 3.22
N PRO A 41 -1.02 1.59 3.13
CA PRO A 41 -1.26 2.50 2.03
C PRO A 41 -0.71 3.90 2.33
N GLU A 42 -0.15 4.53 1.32
CA GLU A 42 0.14 5.95 1.25
C GLU A 42 -0.56 6.56 0.04
N ALA A 43 -0.94 7.83 0.13
CA ALA A 43 -1.49 8.54 -1.02
C ALA A 43 -1.24 10.05 -0.91
N VAL A 44 -0.92 10.65 -2.05
CA VAL A 44 -0.65 12.09 -2.18
C VAL A 44 -1.48 12.66 -3.31
N PRO A 45 -2.27 13.73 -3.09
CA PRO A 45 -3.00 14.40 -4.15
C PRO A 45 -2.04 15.14 -5.08
N LEU A 46 -2.28 15.06 -6.38
CA LEU A 46 -1.46 15.68 -7.42
C LEU A 46 -2.30 16.63 -8.28
N LYS A 47 -1.69 17.74 -8.68
CA LYS A 47 -2.29 18.68 -9.64
C LYS A 47 -2.19 18.15 -11.06
N ASP A 48 -1.07 17.50 -11.38
CA ASP A 48 -0.76 16.93 -12.68
C ASP A 48 -0.01 15.60 -12.53
N ILE A 49 0.15 14.87 -13.66
CA ILE A 49 0.86 13.58 -13.71
C ILE A 49 2.27 13.70 -14.29
N ASP A 50 2.79 14.91 -14.45
CA ASP A 50 4.16 15.11 -14.87
C ASP A 50 5.14 14.48 -13.90
N SER A 51 6.26 13.98 -14.44
CA SER A 51 7.26 13.24 -13.65
C SER A 51 7.83 14.05 -12.48
N VAL A 52 7.83 15.38 -12.54
CA VAL A 52 8.26 16.25 -11.44
C VAL A 52 7.32 16.10 -10.24
N PHE A 53 6.00 16.25 -10.46
CA PHE A 53 5.00 16.09 -9.38
C PHE A 53 5.02 14.69 -8.79
N VAL A 54 5.20 13.67 -9.64
CA VAL A 54 5.30 12.27 -9.19
C VAL A 54 6.55 12.05 -8.35
N ALA A 55 7.70 12.58 -8.78
CA ALA A 55 8.96 12.46 -8.05
C ALA A 55 8.89 13.17 -6.69
N GLU A 56 8.35 14.39 -6.63
CA GLU A 56 8.16 15.13 -5.37
C GLU A 56 7.22 14.38 -4.42
N ALA A 57 6.12 13.83 -4.92
CA ALA A 57 5.18 13.05 -4.11
C ALA A 57 5.81 11.76 -3.57
N LEU A 58 6.62 11.06 -4.38
CA LEU A 58 7.37 9.89 -3.93
C LEU A 58 8.38 10.25 -2.84
N LEU A 59 9.15 11.32 -3.02
CA LEU A 59 10.09 11.81 -2.01
C LEU A 59 9.38 12.21 -0.72
N HIS A 60 8.20 12.83 -0.81
CA HIS A 60 7.37 13.14 0.35
C HIS A 60 6.99 11.86 1.11
N ILE A 61 6.51 10.83 0.41
CA ILE A 61 6.17 9.55 1.05
C ILE A 61 7.42 8.91 1.67
N PHE A 62 8.54 8.86 0.93
CA PHE A 62 9.78 8.26 1.42
C PHE A 62 10.32 8.94 2.69
N SER A 63 10.10 10.24 2.84
CA SER A 63 10.49 10.95 4.06
C SER A 63 9.77 10.47 5.31
N GLY A 64 8.57 9.89 5.15
CA GLY A 64 7.76 9.37 6.26
C GLY A 64 7.96 7.87 6.55
N VAL A 65 8.22 7.07 5.51
CA VAL A 65 8.24 5.60 5.63
C VAL A 65 9.58 4.96 5.27
N GLY A 66 10.54 5.74 4.78
CA GLY A 66 11.82 5.27 4.29
C GLY A 66 11.82 5.00 2.77
N ILE A 67 13.03 4.86 2.21
CA ILE A 67 13.23 4.59 0.78
C ILE A 67 13.12 3.08 0.54
N PRO A 68 12.21 2.62 -0.35
CA PRO A 68 12.07 1.21 -0.65
C PRO A 68 13.25 0.68 -1.46
N LYS A 69 13.48 -0.64 -1.45
CA LYS A 69 14.45 -1.30 -2.33
C LYS A 69 13.92 -1.43 -3.76
N GLU A 70 12.60 -1.67 -3.89
CA GLU A 70 11.96 -1.93 -5.18
C GLU A 70 10.61 -1.21 -5.29
N ILE A 71 10.36 -0.62 -6.45
CA ILE A 71 9.08 0.01 -6.80
C ILE A 71 8.49 -0.70 -8.00
N LEU A 72 7.29 -1.24 -7.84
CA LEU A 72 6.49 -1.78 -8.93
C LEU A 72 5.50 -0.71 -9.42
N SER A 73 5.55 -0.40 -10.71
CA SER A 73 4.61 0.52 -11.37
C SER A 73 4.16 -0.04 -12.73
N ASP A 74 3.23 0.65 -13.36
CA ASP A 74 2.98 0.47 -14.78
C ASP A 74 4.12 1.12 -15.61
N ARG A 75 4.01 1.06 -16.96
CA ARG A 75 4.94 1.67 -17.88
C ARG A 75 4.53 3.08 -18.33
N GLY A 76 3.74 3.77 -17.53
CA GLY A 76 3.37 5.14 -17.80
C GLY A 76 4.59 6.06 -17.97
N THR A 77 4.48 7.07 -18.82
CA THR A 77 5.57 8.01 -19.12
C THR A 77 6.08 8.72 -17.86
N GLN A 78 5.19 8.97 -16.90
CA GLN A 78 5.50 9.57 -15.61
C GLN A 78 6.48 8.72 -14.79
N PHE A 79 6.45 7.38 -14.93
CA PHE A 79 7.35 6.47 -14.23
C PHE A 79 8.58 6.05 -15.04
N THR A 80 8.57 6.23 -16.36
CA THR A 80 9.67 5.82 -17.23
C THR A 80 10.54 6.99 -17.73
N SER A 81 10.24 8.22 -17.31
CA SER A 81 10.95 9.44 -17.69
C SER A 81 12.42 9.43 -17.26
N GLN A 82 13.23 10.30 -17.87
CA GLN A 82 14.64 10.45 -17.50
C GLN A 82 14.81 10.93 -16.06
N LEU A 83 13.92 11.81 -15.58
CA LEU A 83 13.90 12.27 -14.18
C LEU A 83 13.71 11.11 -13.22
N MET A 84 12.75 10.21 -13.50
CA MET A 84 12.49 9.04 -12.66
C MET A 84 13.65 8.05 -12.67
N LYS A 85 14.32 7.86 -13.81
CA LYS A 85 15.54 7.04 -13.88
C LYS A 85 16.63 7.60 -12.99
N GLU A 86 16.82 8.92 -13.01
CA GLU A 86 17.81 9.57 -12.17
C GLU A 86 17.43 9.52 -10.68
N LEU A 87 16.15 9.69 -10.34
CA LEU A 87 15.65 9.49 -8.97
C LEU A 87 15.98 8.09 -8.48
N HIS A 88 15.66 7.05 -9.26
CA HIS A 88 15.97 5.66 -8.92
C HIS A 88 17.48 5.43 -8.74
N ARG A 89 18.31 6.01 -9.62
CA ARG A 89 19.77 5.91 -9.51
C ARG A 89 20.30 6.55 -8.22
N LEU A 90 19.81 7.74 -7.87
CA LEU A 90 20.26 8.48 -6.68
C LEU A 90 19.77 7.84 -5.37
N THR A 91 18.58 7.27 -5.37
CA THR A 91 18.00 6.63 -4.18
C THR A 91 18.38 5.15 -4.04
N GLY A 92 18.98 4.54 -5.06
CA GLY A 92 19.28 3.11 -5.09
C GLY A 92 18.04 2.22 -5.25
N VAL A 93 16.90 2.78 -5.62
CA VAL A 93 15.64 2.05 -5.82
C VAL A 93 15.67 1.30 -7.15
N TYR A 94 15.29 0.03 -7.14
CA TYR A 94 15.16 -0.77 -8.34
C TYR A 94 13.74 -0.71 -8.90
N PRO A 95 13.52 -0.17 -10.13
CA PRO A 95 12.20 -0.11 -10.74
C PRO A 95 11.79 -1.47 -11.31
N LEU A 96 10.59 -1.91 -10.97
CA LEU A 96 9.91 -3.06 -11.53
C LEU A 96 8.70 -2.58 -12.34
N PHE A 97 8.46 -3.17 -13.50
CA PHE A 97 7.32 -2.80 -14.34
C PHE A 97 6.36 -3.97 -14.50
N THR A 98 5.07 -3.69 -14.39
CA THR A 98 4.04 -4.68 -14.71
C THR A 98 4.05 -4.98 -16.21
N THR A 99 3.85 -6.24 -16.55
CA THR A 99 3.64 -6.65 -17.93
C THR A 99 2.14 -6.63 -18.27
N PRO A 100 1.76 -6.30 -19.51
CA PRO A 100 0.35 -6.22 -19.91
C PRO A 100 -0.46 -7.50 -19.65
N TYR A 101 0.22 -8.66 -19.54
CA TYR A 101 -0.40 -9.98 -19.37
C TYR A 101 -0.38 -10.50 -17.93
N HIS A 102 0.20 -9.75 -16.97
CA HIS A 102 0.21 -10.12 -15.55
C HIS A 102 -0.22 -8.95 -14.66
N PRO A 103 -1.51 -8.57 -14.69
CA PRO A 103 -2.04 -7.45 -13.89
C PRO A 103 -1.97 -7.72 -12.36
N MET A 104 -1.61 -8.94 -11.95
CA MET A 104 -1.63 -9.34 -10.55
C MET A 104 -0.65 -8.60 -9.65
N GLY A 105 0.43 -8.02 -10.20
CA GLY A 105 1.34 -7.17 -9.45
C GLY A 105 0.64 -5.92 -8.91
N ASN A 106 -0.35 -5.39 -9.62
CA ASN A 106 -1.05 -4.15 -9.28
C ASN A 106 -2.43 -4.36 -8.60
N GLY A 107 -2.89 -5.60 -8.45
CA GLY A 107 -4.20 -5.91 -7.86
C GLY A 107 -4.41 -5.41 -6.41
N ARG A 108 -3.33 -5.05 -5.70
CA ARG A 108 -3.42 -4.38 -4.40
C ARG A 108 -3.73 -2.89 -4.56
N CYS A 109 -3.06 -2.21 -5.49
CA CYS A 109 -3.37 -0.83 -5.83
C CYS A 109 -4.79 -0.69 -6.36
N GLU A 110 -5.24 -1.58 -7.24
CA GLU A 110 -6.61 -1.58 -7.78
C GLU A 110 -7.67 -1.67 -6.68
N ARG A 111 -7.47 -2.54 -5.68
CA ARG A 111 -8.37 -2.64 -4.52
C ARG A 111 -8.34 -1.39 -3.67
N LEU A 112 -7.17 -0.84 -3.40
CA LEU A 112 -7.03 0.44 -2.69
C LEU A 112 -7.77 1.54 -3.44
N HIS A 113 -7.60 1.62 -4.77
CA HIS A 113 -8.30 2.60 -5.61
C HIS A 113 -9.81 2.47 -5.55
N SER A 114 -10.31 1.24 -5.61
CA SER A 114 -11.75 0.97 -5.49
C SER A 114 -12.30 1.44 -4.14
N THR A 115 -11.60 1.14 -3.06
CA THR A 115 -11.97 1.55 -1.71
C THR A 115 -11.90 3.08 -1.56
N LEU A 116 -10.81 3.71 -1.98
CA LEU A 116 -10.66 5.16 -1.93
C LEU A 116 -11.75 5.87 -2.71
N LYS A 117 -12.04 5.44 -3.95
CA LYS A 117 -13.09 6.02 -4.78
C LYS A 117 -14.47 5.90 -4.11
N ALA A 118 -14.77 4.72 -3.54
CA ALA A 118 -16.06 4.50 -2.86
C ALA A 118 -16.21 5.37 -1.61
N CYS A 119 -15.16 5.49 -0.79
CA CYS A 119 -15.16 6.33 0.41
C CYS A 119 -15.27 7.82 0.05
N LEU A 120 -14.41 8.30 -0.85
CA LEU A 120 -14.42 9.71 -1.25
C LEU A 120 -15.76 10.11 -1.89
N LYS A 121 -16.35 9.24 -2.72
CA LYS A 121 -17.68 9.49 -3.29
C LYS A 121 -18.74 9.70 -2.23
N LYS A 122 -18.70 8.96 -1.12
CA LYS A 122 -19.65 9.11 -0.02
C LYS A 122 -19.37 10.33 0.84
N LEU A 123 -18.09 10.59 1.15
CA LEU A 123 -17.69 11.69 2.04
C LEU A 123 -17.82 13.07 1.39
N CYS A 124 -17.77 13.15 0.07
CA CYS A 124 -17.76 14.41 -0.68
C CYS A 124 -19.09 14.68 -1.42
N ILE A 125 -20.19 14.09 -0.98
CA ILE A 125 -21.52 14.29 -1.63
C ILE A 125 -21.90 15.76 -1.64
N ASP A 126 -21.76 16.44 -0.50
CA ASP A 126 -22.16 17.82 -0.33
C ASP A 126 -21.11 18.81 -0.87
N GLU A 127 -19.83 18.46 -0.74
CA GLU A 127 -18.71 19.30 -1.17
C GLU A 127 -17.71 18.51 -2.04
N PRO A 128 -18.05 18.29 -3.33
CA PRO A 128 -17.23 17.45 -4.22
C PRO A 128 -15.81 17.99 -4.48
N ARG A 129 -15.55 19.28 -4.23
CA ARG A 129 -14.23 19.89 -4.40
C ARG A 129 -13.29 19.70 -3.20
N ASP A 130 -13.77 19.10 -2.11
CA ASP A 130 -12.98 18.89 -0.89
C ASP A 130 -12.41 17.47 -0.79
N TRP A 131 -12.47 16.69 -1.88
CA TRP A 131 -12.07 15.29 -1.86
C TRP A 131 -10.61 15.04 -1.39
N ASP A 132 -9.69 15.96 -1.69
CA ASP A 132 -8.30 15.85 -1.26
C ASP A 132 -8.11 16.02 0.27
N ARG A 133 -9.00 16.79 0.91
CA ARG A 133 -9.02 16.93 2.38
C ARG A 133 -9.46 15.63 3.07
N TYR A 134 -10.32 14.83 2.43
CA TYR A 134 -10.81 13.56 2.96
C TYR A 134 -9.88 12.38 2.66
N LEU A 135 -8.85 12.58 1.86
CA LEU A 135 -7.90 11.53 1.50
C LEU A 135 -7.16 10.99 2.73
N ILE A 136 -6.60 11.87 3.56
CA ILE A 136 -5.84 11.49 4.76
C ILE A 136 -6.72 10.75 5.78
N PRO A 137 -7.92 11.24 6.17
CA PRO A 137 -8.82 10.49 7.04
C PRO A 137 -9.21 9.11 6.48
N THR A 138 -9.44 9.02 5.16
CA THR A 138 -9.77 7.74 4.51
C THR A 138 -8.61 6.75 4.59
N LEU A 139 -7.38 7.20 4.36
CA LEU A 139 -6.18 6.37 4.53
C LEU A 139 -6.00 5.92 5.98
N PHE A 140 -6.26 6.81 6.94
CA PHE A 140 -6.16 6.49 8.36
C PHE A 140 -7.09 5.34 8.74
N VAL A 141 -8.36 5.41 8.34
CA VAL A 141 -9.33 4.33 8.55
C VAL A 141 -8.87 3.04 7.87
N HIS A 142 -8.38 3.12 6.63
CA HIS A 142 -7.88 1.95 5.91
C HIS A 142 -6.69 1.28 6.61
N ARG A 143 -5.83 2.06 7.27
CA ARG A 143 -4.69 1.57 8.04
C ARG A 143 -5.10 0.90 9.36
N GLU A 144 -6.25 1.30 9.93
CA GLU A 144 -6.78 0.80 11.21
C GLU A 144 -7.55 -0.52 11.07
N ILE A 145 -8.20 -0.73 9.92
CA ILE A 145 -9.06 -1.91 9.71
C ILE A 145 -8.21 -3.16 9.51
N PRO A 146 -8.46 -4.23 10.31
CA PRO A 146 -7.80 -5.51 10.10
C PRO A 146 -8.12 -6.09 8.72
N SER A 147 -7.10 -6.66 8.10
CA SER A 147 -7.24 -7.36 6.82
C SER A 147 -7.78 -8.78 7.04
N ASP A 148 -8.78 -9.20 6.27
CA ASP A 148 -9.32 -10.57 6.30
C ASP A 148 -8.24 -11.64 6.05
N ARG A 149 -7.14 -11.26 5.41
CA ARG A 149 -6.04 -12.16 5.05
C ARG A 149 -5.14 -12.49 6.25
N SER A 150 -4.79 -11.48 7.05
CA SER A 150 -3.81 -11.60 8.15
C SER A 150 -4.47 -11.56 9.53
N GLY A 151 -5.69 -11.02 9.63
CA GLY A 151 -6.33 -10.70 10.91
C GLY A 151 -5.76 -9.47 11.61
N PHE A 152 -4.70 -8.86 11.04
CA PHE A 152 -4.06 -7.65 11.56
C PHE A 152 -4.32 -6.45 10.66
N SER A 153 -4.31 -5.26 11.24
CA SER A 153 -4.35 -4.03 10.46
C SER A 153 -3.00 -3.75 9.81
N ALA A 154 -3.00 -2.96 8.73
CA ALA A 154 -1.76 -2.55 8.09
C ALA A 154 -0.85 -1.75 9.04
N PHE A 155 -1.45 -1.01 9.96
CA PHE A 155 -0.73 -0.27 10.99
C PHE A 155 -0.06 -1.20 12.00
N GLU A 156 -0.76 -2.26 12.47
CA GLU A 156 -0.19 -3.25 13.38
C GLU A 156 0.98 -4.00 12.74
N LEU A 157 0.84 -4.39 11.47
CA LEU A 157 1.89 -5.07 10.73
C LEU A 157 3.15 -4.20 10.54
N LEU A 158 2.97 -2.88 10.44
CA LEU A 158 4.09 -1.96 10.26
C LEU A 158 4.74 -1.56 11.58
N TYR A 159 3.93 -1.20 12.58
CA TYR A 159 4.42 -0.60 13.83
C TYR A 159 4.40 -1.55 15.03
N GLY A 160 3.89 -2.79 14.89
CA GLY A 160 3.80 -3.80 15.94
C GLY A 160 2.87 -3.43 17.11
N ARG A 161 2.02 -2.43 16.93
CA ARG A 161 1.04 -1.99 17.93
C ARG A 161 -0.27 -1.58 17.28
N GLN A 162 -1.34 -1.64 18.03
CA GLN A 162 -2.62 -1.13 17.55
C GLN A 162 -2.59 0.39 17.41
N VAL A 163 -3.24 0.88 16.37
CA VAL A 163 -3.46 2.32 16.22
C VAL A 163 -4.53 2.77 17.21
N ARG A 164 -4.32 3.89 17.88
CA ARG A 164 -5.38 4.58 18.61
C ARG A 164 -6.15 5.46 17.64
N GLY A 165 -6.96 4.83 16.80
CA GLY A 165 -7.76 5.50 15.80
C GLY A 165 -9.10 5.96 16.34
N LEU A 166 -9.92 6.53 15.45
CA LEU A 166 -11.24 7.02 15.80
C LEU A 166 -12.14 5.92 16.38
N LEU A 167 -12.09 4.73 15.81
CA LEU A 167 -12.86 3.57 16.30
C LEU A 167 -12.40 3.11 17.69
N ALA A 168 -11.10 3.15 17.95
CA ALA A 168 -10.55 2.83 19.27
C ALA A 168 -10.99 3.87 20.31
N VAL A 169 -10.93 5.15 19.99
CA VAL A 169 -11.41 6.24 20.87
C VAL A 169 -12.90 6.11 21.16
N LEU A 170 -13.72 5.81 20.15
CA LEU A 170 -15.15 5.60 20.35
C LEU A 170 -15.43 4.38 21.25
N ARG A 171 -14.68 3.30 21.08
CA ARG A 171 -14.78 2.11 21.94
C ARG A 171 -14.41 2.42 23.38
N ASP A 172 -13.34 3.20 23.61
CA ASP A 172 -12.91 3.64 24.93
C ASP A 172 -13.95 4.54 25.62
N LEU A 173 -14.67 5.36 24.83
CA LEU A 173 -15.73 6.24 25.33
C LEU A 173 -17.01 5.49 25.69
N TRP A 174 -17.31 4.38 25.02
CA TRP A 174 -18.53 3.59 25.19
C TRP A 174 -18.34 2.28 25.95
N GLY A 175 -17.09 1.83 26.13
CA GLY A 175 -16.73 0.65 26.91
C GLY A 175 -16.15 1.01 28.28
N ASP A 176 -16.36 0.16 29.29
CA ASP A 176 -15.67 0.28 30.55
C ASP A 176 -14.16 0.24 30.31
N LYS A 177 -13.47 1.28 30.80
CA LYS A 177 -12.03 1.43 30.70
C LYS A 177 -11.31 0.22 31.31
N ALA A 178 -10.83 -0.69 30.50
CA ALA A 178 -9.73 -1.53 30.91
C ALA A 178 -8.54 -0.60 31.15
N LEU A 179 -8.17 -0.42 32.43
CA LEU A 179 -7.07 0.42 32.89
C LEU A 179 -5.81 0.03 32.10
N ALA A 180 -5.33 0.93 31.26
CA ALA A 180 -4.02 0.80 30.66
C ALA A 180 -3.01 0.75 31.80
N ASP A 181 -2.15 -0.26 31.76
CA ASP A 181 -1.11 -0.52 32.74
C ASP A 181 -0.09 0.64 32.70
N GLU A 182 -0.24 1.62 33.59
CA GLU A 182 0.58 2.83 33.63
C GLU A 182 2.04 2.58 34.04
N ASN A 183 2.38 1.32 34.38
CA ASN A 183 3.69 0.95 34.96
C ASN A 183 4.67 0.27 33.99
N ARG A 184 4.41 0.28 32.68
CA ARG A 184 5.38 -0.25 31.72
C ARG A 184 6.55 0.68 31.55
N THR A 185 7.74 0.22 31.91
CA THR A 185 8.96 0.96 31.60
C THR A 185 9.13 1.07 30.08
N LEU A 186 9.66 2.20 29.60
CA LEU A 186 9.95 2.39 28.17
C LEU A 186 10.74 1.22 27.58
N TYR A 187 11.62 0.61 28.36
CA TYR A 187 12.43 -0.53 27.98
C TYR A 187 11.58 -1.79 27.71
N GLN A 188 10.63 -2.11 28.59
CA GLN A 188 9.71 -3.23 28.38
C GLN A 188 8.84 -3.01 27.14
N TYR A 189 8.35 -1.79 26.93
CA TYR A 189 7.59 -1.44 25.74
C TYR A 189 8.38 -1.69 24.44
N VAL A 190 9.66 -1.30 24.40
CA VAL A 190 10.51 -1.49 23.21
C VAL A 190 10.74 -2.98 22.91
N ILE A 191 10.99 -3.79 23.96
CA ILE A 191 11.19 -5.24 23.79
C ILE A 191 9.90 -5.90 23.28
N GLU A 192 8.75 -5.58 23.89
CA GLU A 192 7.46 -6.13 23.45
C GLU A 192 7.08 -5.68 22.05
N LEU A 193 7.40 -4.44 21.67
CA LEU A 193 7.21 -3.93 20.32
C LEU A 193 8.05 -4.72 19.31
N GLN A 194 9.32 -4.96 19.64
CA GLN A 194 10.22 -5.73 18.79
C GLN A 194 9.71 -7.17 18.60
N GLN A 195 9.26 -7.82 19.69
CA GLN A 195 8.71 -9.16 19.63
C GLN A 195 7.44 -9.22 18.76
N LYS A 196 6.50 -8.28 18.97
CA LYS A 196 5.26 -8.19 18.17
C LYS A 196 5.54 -7.97 16.69
N LEU A 197 6.52 -7.13 16.36
CA LEU A 197 6.93 -6.91 14.95
C LEU A 197 7.45 -8.20 14.33
N GLN A 198 8.25 -8.97 15.06
CA GLN A 198 8.77 -10.24 14.60
C GLN A 198 7.66 -11.28 14.41
N ASP A 199 6.77 -11.44 15.39
CA ASP A 199 5.64 -12.37 15.32
C ASP A 199 4.70 -12.02 14.15
N CYS A 200 4.41 -10.73 13.95
CA CYS A 200 3.61 -10.26 12.83
C CYS A 200 4.29 -10.56 11.48
N ALA A 201 5.60 -10.33 11.36
CA ALA A 201 6.35 -10.62 10.15
C ALA A 201 6.28 -12.11 9.80
N GLU A 202 6.46 -13.01 10.77
CA GLU A 202 6.36 -14.46 10.57
C GLU A 202 4.97 -14.89 10.08
N ILE A 203 3.90 -14.35 10.68
CA ILE A 203 2.52 -14.63 10.25
C ILE A 203 2.28 -14.17 8.81
N VAL A 204 2.77 -12.99 8.44
CA VAL A 204 2.60 -12.45 7.08
C VAL A 204 3.33 -13.32 6.07
N VAL A 205 4.58 -13.71 6.36
CA VAL A 205 5.36 -14.61 5.50
C VAL A 205 4.60 -15.91 5.30
N LYS A 206 4.18 -16.57 6.38
CA LYS A 206 3.43 -17.84 6.34
C LYS A 206 2.13 -17.74 5.52
N ASN A 207 1.36 -16.69 5.74
CA ASN A 207 0.10 -16.47 5.00
C ASN A 207 0.36 -16.13 3.52
N THR A 208 1.47 -15.45 3.22
CA THR A 208 1.90 -15.17 1.84
C THR A 208 2.27 -16.46 1.12
N GLU A 209 3.02 -17.34 1.78
CA GLU A 209 3.41 -18.66 1.23
C GLU A 209 2.16 -19.52 0.94
N ILE A 210 1.21 -19.61 1.87
CA ILE A 210 -0.07 -20.33 1.68
C ILE A 210 -0.84 -19.74 0.50
N SER A 211 -0.89 -18.42 0.37
CA SER A 211 -1.57 -17.74 -0.74
C SER A 211 -0.90 -18.02 -2.08
N VAL A 212 0.45 -18.02 -2.11
CA VAL A 212 1.23 -18.34 -3.32
C VAL A 212 1.02 -19.80 -3.73
N GLN A 213 1.02 -20.75 -2.78
CA GLN A 213 0.77 -22.16 -3.06
C GLN A 213 -0.65 -22.40 -3.59
N LYS A 214 -1.67 -21.85 -2.94
CA LYS A 214 -3.07 -21.93 -3.43
C LYS A 214 -3.19 -21.38 -4.83
N TYR A 215 -2.52 -20.27 -5.10
CA TYR A 215 -2.53 -19.65 -6.42
C TYR A 215 -1.83 -20.51 -7.47
N LYS A 216 -0.67 -21.09 -7.14
CA LYS A 216 0.08 -22.00 -8.01
C LYS A 216 -0.77 -23.22 -8.35
N THR A 217 -1.39 -23.85 -7.35
CA THR A 217 -2.29 -24.99 -7.55
C THR A 217 -3.47 -24.63 -8.47
N TYR A 218 -4.08 -23.45 -8.28
CA TYR A 218 -5.19 -23.00 -9.14
C TYR A 218 -4.72 -22.69 -10.57
N PHE A 219 -3.52 -22.16 -10.75
CA PHE A 219 -2.94 -21.91 -12.06
C PHE A 219 -2.59 -23.22 -12.77
N ASP A 220 -1.98 -24.16 -12.08
CA ASP A 220 -1.58 -25.45 -12.61
C ASP A 220 -2.81 -26.30 -13.02
N LEU A 221 -3.93 -26.20 -12.28
CA LEU A 221 -5.20 -26.85 -12.64
C LEU A 221 -5.83 -26.28 -13.92
N LYS A 222 -5.52 -25.04 -14.29
CA LYS A 222 -6.01 -24.36 -15.50
C LYS A 222 -5.01 -24.32 -16.65
N SER A 223 -3.73 -24.67 -16.40
CA SER A 223 -2.70 -24.70 -17.43
C SER A 223 -2.89 -25.97 -18.27
N GLN A 224 -3.17 -25.80 -19.56
CA GLN A 224 -3.09 -26.89 -20.54
C GLN A 224 -1.64 -26.96 -21.05
N ASP A 225 -1.08 -28.15 -21.02
CA ASP A 225 0.22 -28.48 -21.62
C ASP A 225 0.13 -28.24 -23.14
N ARG A 226 0.68 -27.11 -23.61
CA ARG A 226 0.77 -26.84 -25.04
C ARG A 226 2.11 -27.37 -25.53
N GLN A 227 2.11 -28.54 -26.15
CA GLN A 227 3.25 -29.04 -26.91
C GLN A 227 3.33 -28.27 -28.24
N PHE A 228 4.38 -27.46 -28.37
CA PHE A 228 4.71 -26.84 -29.65
C PHE A 228 5.60 -27.80 -30.43
N SER A 229 5.10 -28.34 -31.55
CA SER A 229 5.95 -29.03 -32.53
C SER A 229 6.69 -27.98 -33.36
N VAL A 230 8.01 -28.05 -33.35
CA VAL A 230 8.84 -27.27 -34.27
C VAL A 230 8.68 -27.85 -35.65
N PHE A 231 8.01 -27.11 -36.53
CA PHE A 231 8.03 -27.47 -37.98
C PHE A 231 9.42 -27.16 -38.50
N THR A 232 10.21 -28.17 -38.78
CA THR A 232 11.41 -28.07 -39.62
C THR A 232 10.99 -27.99 -41.09
N TRP A 233 11.43 -26.91 -41.78
CA TRP A 233 11.34 -26.75 -43.22
C TRP A 233 12.46 -27.50 -43.89
#